data_3b06057971b212e66e82dc4f8d04d401
#
_entry.id   3b06057971b212e66e82dc4f8d04d401
#
_cell.length_a   1.000
_cell.length_b   1.000
_cell.length_c   1.000
_cell.angle_alpha   90.00
_cell.angle_beta   90.00
_cell.angle_gamma   90.00
#
_symmetry.space_group_name_H-M   'P 1'
#
loop_
_entity.id
_entity.type
_entity.pdbx_description
1 polymer ?
#
loop_
_entity_poly.entity_id
_entity_poly.type
_entity_poly.pdbx_seq_one_letter_code
_entity_poly.pdbx_strand_id
1 'polypeptide(L)'
;MLLPSVVQGCGPYPHHVSRWLNDGGITPQQRQVAVSFYLALMTASCLDLVGAEGDIIVEGPFASNVHFRAMLAATTDRPVSGTSEATGTALGAALLCAPIALKLAENKIAVPFSVAHKTYAEVWRSKVSQPIH
;
A
#
# COMPACT_ATOMS: atom_id res chain seq x y z
N MET A 1 7.96 0.51 13.98
CA MET A 1 6.61 0.35 13.37
C MET A 1 5.84 1.64 13.55
N LEU A 2 5.20 2.15 12.49
CA LEU A 2 4.34 3.35 12.56
C LEU A 2 2.88 2.93 12.65
N LEU A 3 2.16 3.46 13.64
CA LEU A 3 0.71 3.24 13.81
C LEU A 3 -0.10 4.45 13.31
N PRO A 4 -1.40 4.27 12.92
CA PRO A 4 -2.25 5.35 12.43
C PRO A 4 -2.69 6.30 13.57
N SER A 5 -3.23 7.46 13.26
CA SER A 5 -3.30 8.10 11.96
C SER A 5 -2.33 9.25 11.91
N VAL A 6 -1.52 9.32 10.86
CA VAL A 6 -0.58 10.45 10.67
C VAL A 6 -1.34 11.75 10.42
N VAL A 7 -2.46 11.67 9.69
CA VAL A 7 -3.39 12.80 9.52
C VAL A 7 -4.65 12.48 10.32
N GLN A 8 -4.86 13.21 11.41
CA GLN A 8 -6.02 13.02 12.28
C GLN A 8 -7.33 13.29 11.52
N GLY A 9 -8.36 12.54 11.85
CA GLY A 9 -9.67 12.67 11.23
C GLY A 9 -9.78 12.12 9.82
N CYS A 10 -8.72 11.54 9.26
CA CYS A 10 -8.67 11.05 7.89
C CYS A 10 -8.39 9.55 7.83
N GLY A 11 -8.88 8.93 6.73
CA GLY A 11 -8.62 7.53 6.41
C GLY A 11 -9.38 6.53 7.28
N PRO A 12 -8.97 5.26 7.28
CA PRO A 12 -9.72 4.17 7.91
C PRO A 12 -9.67 4.19 9.45
N TYR A 13 -8.82 5.02 10.05
CA TYR A 13 -8.65 5.12 11.50
C TYR A 13 -8.72 6.57 11.99
N PRO A 14 -9.85 7.27 11.79
CA PRO A 14 -9.94 8.72 12.01
C PRO A 14 -9.76 9.15 13.46
N HIS A 15 -10.03 8.24 14.42
CA HIS A 15 -9.93 8.53 15.86
C HIS A 15 -8.58 8.17 16.46
N HIS A 16 -7.65 7.65 15.65
CA HIS A 16 -6.31 7.30 16.11
C HIS A 16 -5.36 8.49 16.02
N VAL A 17 -4.32 8.47 16.86
CA VAL A 17 -3.20 9.41 16.81
C VAL A 17 -1.94 8.62 16.50
N SER A 18 -1.20 9.04 15.48
CA SER A 18 -0.01 8.33 15.04
C SER A 18 1.04 8.24 16.15
N ARG A 19 1.67 7.08 16.22
CA ARG A 19 2.81 6.86 17.11
C ARG A 19 3.80 5.88 16.51
N TRP A 20 5.06 6.10 16.81
CA TRP A 20 6.11 5.14 16.50
C TRP A 20 6.24 4.14 17.64
N LEU A 21 6.34 2.85 17.29
CA LEU A 21 6.70 1.79 18.23
C LEU A 21 8.13 1.33 17.92
N ASN A 22 8.97 1.26 18.98
CA ASN A 22 10.34 0.76 18.88
C ASN A 22 11.18 1.48 17.82
N ASP A 23 11.15 2.82 17.81
CA ASP A 23 11.91 3.64 16.87
C ASP A 23 13.30 4.07 17.38
N GLY A 24 13.62 3.73 18.61
CA GLY A 24 14.96 3.95 19.18
C GLY A 24 16.03 3.17 18.40
N GLY A 25 16.97 3.91 17.78
CA GLY A 25 18.10 3.31 17.07
C GLY A 25 17.81 2.80 15.64
N ILE A 26 16.63 3.04 15.09
CA ILE A 26 16.38 2.72 13.67
C ILE A 26 17.08 3.70 12.74
N THR A 27 17.64 3.19 11.65
CA THR A 27 18.28 4.00 10.62
C THR A 27 17.25 4.78 9.78
N PRO A 28 17.66 5.86 9.08
CA PRO A 28 16.77 6.56 8.13
C PRO A 28 16.17 5.63 7.08
N GLN A 29 16.95 4.67 6.57
CA GLN A 29 16.49 3.68 5.59
C GLN A 29 15.41 2.76 6.18
N GLN A 30 15.62 2.27 7.39
CA GLN A 30 14.60 1.47 8.08
C GLN A 30 13.32 2.27 8.36
N ARG A 31 13.46 3.57 8.63
CA ARG A 31 12.32 4.48 8.80
C ARG A 31 11.53 4.63 7.50
N GLN A 32 12.20 4.77 6.35
CA GLN A 32 11.54 4.82 5.04
C GLN A 32 10.78 3.53 4.72
N VAL A 33 11.36 2.37 5.02
CA VAL A 33 10.69 1.07 4.85
C VAL A 33 9.45 0.99 5.75
N ALA A 34 9.55 1.39 7.01
CA ALA A 34 8.43 1.38 7.93
C ALA A 34 7.29 2.33 7.50
N VAL A 35 7.61 3.48 6.90
CA VAL A 35 6.62 4.38 6.29
C VAL A 35 5.97 3.73 5.05
N SER A 36 6.75 3.07 4.20
CA SER A 36 6.20 2.33 3.05
C SER A 36 5.25 1.22 3.50
N PHE A 37 5.58 0.50 4.56
CA PHE A 37 4.72 -0.52 5.16
C PHE A 37 3.44 0.08 5.73
N TYR A 38 3.56 1.19 6.46
CA TYR A 38 2.40 1.92 6.99
C TYR A 38 1.42 2.32 5.88
N LEU A 39 1.93 2.91 4.80
CA LEU A 39 1.09 3.32 3.66
C LEU A 39 0.40 2.14 2.99
N ALA A 40 1.09 1.00 2.84
CA ALA A 40 0.51 -0.22 2.29
C ALA A 40 -0.61 -0.78 3.19
N LEU A 41 -0.40 -0.78 4.52
CA LEU A 41 -1.39 -1.25 5.48
C LEU A 41 -2.63 -0.35 5.54
N MET A 42 -2.44 0.97 5.45
CA MET A 42 -3.53 1.94 5.33
C MET A 42 -4.30 1.74 4.03
N THR A 43 -3.61 1.53 2.91
CA THR A 43 -4.22 1.23 1.61
C THR A 43 -5.03 -0.06 1.66
N ALA A 44 -4.48 -1.13 2.23
CA ALA A 44 -5.20 -2.40 2.41
C ALA A 44 -6.49 -2.20 3.21
N SER A 45 -6.43 -1.45 4.31
CA SER A 45 -7.61 -1.15 5.12
C SER A 45 -8.66 -0.34 4.34
N CYS A 46 -8.24 0.58 3.47
CA CYS A 46 -9.16 1.31 2.59
C CYS A 46 -9.80 0.38 1.55
N LEU A 47 -9.01 -0.53 0.94
CA LEU A 47 -9.52 -1.50 -0.02
C LEU A 47 -10.56 -2.44 0.62
N ASP A 48 -10.31 -2.88 1.85
CA ASP A 48 -11.26 -3.70 2.63
C ASP A 48 -12.56 -2.93 2.89
N LEU A 49 -12.48 -1.66 3.28
CA LEU A 49 -13.66 -0.82 3.56
C LEU A 49 -14.55 -0.60 2.33
N VAL A 50 -13.96 -0.49 1.13
CA VAL A 50 -14.72 -0.31 -0.11
C VAL A 50 -15.10 -1.64 -0.77
N GLY A 51 -14.73 -2.76 -0.18
CA GLY A 51 -15.02 -4.10 -0.72
C GLY A 51 -14.32 -4.37 -2.05
N ALA A 52 -13.13 -3.81 -2.25
CA ALA A 52 -12.38 -3.99 -3.50
C ALA A 52 -11.88 -5.44 -3.66
N GLU A 53 -12.09 -6.02 -4.83
CA GLU A 53 -11.69 -7.39 -5.19
C GLU A 53 -10.74 -7.41 -6.40
N GLY A 54 -10.17 -8.59 -6.70
CA GLY A 54 -9.29 -8.81 -7.86
C GLY A 54 -7.85 -8.33 -7.67
N ASP A 55 -7.10 -8.24 -8.75
CA ASP A 55 -5.71 -7.81 -8.78
C ASP A 55 -5.59 -6.33 -8.41
N ILE A 56 -4.48 -5.98 -7.75
CA ILE A 56 -4.18 -4.60 -7.38
C ILE A 56 -3.15 -4.04 -8.36
N ILE A 57 -3.50 -2.93 -9.01
CA ILE A 57 -2.60 -2.21 -9.90
C ILE A 57 -2.18 -0.91 -9.24
N VAL A 58 -0.89 -0.72 -9.04
CA VAL A 58 -0.31 0.51 -8.46
C VAL A 58 0.24 1.37 -9.58
N GLU A 59 -0.22 2.60 -9.66
CA GLU A 59 0.24 3.58 -10.63
C GLU A 59 0.97 4.75 -9.94
N GLY A 60 1.71 5.50 -10.73
CA GLY A 60 2.42 6.68 -10.26
C GLY A 60 3.68 6.34 -9.46
N PRO A 61 4.17 7.27 -8.60
CA PRO A 61 5.45 7.12 -7.91
C PRO A 61 5.57 5.88 -7.03
N PHE A 62 4.47 5.38 -6.49
CA PHE A 62 4.46 4.19 -5.66
C PHE A 62 4.60 2.88 -6.45
N ALA A 63 4.40 2.91 -7.77
CA ALA A 63 4.59 1.74 -8.62
C ALA A 63 6.03 1.19 -8.58
N SER A 64 7.03 2.04 -8.36
CA SER A 64 8.44 1.64 -8.20
C SER A 64 8.81 1.25 -6.76
N ASN A 65 7.96 1.54 -5.76
CA ASN A 65 8.25 1.25 -4.36
C ASN A 65 8.01 -0.24 -4.06
N VAL A 66 9.09 -1.03 -4.10
CA VAL A 66 9.03 -2.49 -3.88
C VAL A 66 8.55 -2.85 -2.47
N HIS A 67 8.89 -2.05 -1.45
CA HIS A 67 8.48 -2.28 -0.07
C HIS A 67 6.99 -2.07 0.13
N PHE A 68 6.43 -1.02 -0.48
CA PHE A 68 5.00 -0.76 -0.47
C PHE A 68 4.24 -1.90 -1.14
N ARG A 69 4.63 -2.30 -2.36
CA ARG A 69 3.95 -3.36 -3.10
C ARG A 69 4.04 -4.72 -2.42
N ALA A 70 5.22 -5.08 -1.88
CA ALA A 70 5.40 -6.35 -1.17
C ALA A 70 4.54 -6.42 0.09
N MET A 71 4.47 -5.34 0.88
CA MET A 71 3.63 -5.29 2.07
C MET A 71 2.14 -5.30 1.70
N LEU A 72 1.75 -4.61 0.64
CA LEU A 72 0.35 -4.59 0.17
C LEU A 72 -0.08 -5.99 -0.30
N ALA A 73 0.76 -6.69 -1.06
CA ALA A 73 0.51 -8.07 -1.48
C ALA A 73 0.41 -9.03 -0.28
N ALA A 74 1.32 -8.91 0.68
CA ALA A 74 1.34 -9.74 1.89
C ALA A 74 0.09 -9.54 2.76
N THR A 75 -0.41 -8.31 2.83
CA THR A 75 -1.53 -7.92 3.69
C THR A 75 -2.88 -8.28 3.09
N THR A 76 -3.02 -8.17 1.77
CA THR A 76 -4.27 -8.43 1.05
C THR A 76 -4.37 -9.87 0.52
N ASP A 77 -3.25 -10.58 0.48
CA ASP A 77 -3.09 -11.90 -0.16
C ASP A 77 -3.50 -11.88 -1.66
N ARG A 78 -3.31 -10.73 -2.30
CA ARG A 78 -3.70 -10.46 -3.70
C ARG A 78 -2.48 -10.12 -4.54
N PRO A 79 -2.49 -10.45 -5.85
CA PRO A 79 -1.45 -10.00 -6.77
C PRO A 79 -1.38 -8.47 -6.80
N VAL A 80 -0.16 -7.92 -6.64
CA VAL A 80 0.09 -6.48 -6.73
C VAL A 80 1.10 -6.23 -7.84
N SER A 81 0.69 -5.50 -8.85
CA SER A 81 1.53 -5.08 -9.97
C SER A 81 1.75 -3.56 -9.94
N GLY A 82 2.86 -3.11 -10.52
CA GLY A 82 3.12 -1.68 -10.72
C GLY A 82 3.24 -1.39 -12.21
N THR A 83 2.70 -0.27 -12.65
CA THR A 83 2.90 0.25 -14.00
C THR A 83 3.88 1.42 -13.95
N SER A 84 4.92 1.36 -14.77
CA SER A 84 5.92 2.44 -14.84
C SER A 84 5.42 3.67 -15.60
N GLU A 85 4.28 3.59 -16.23
CA GLU A 85 3.73 4.67 -17.04
C GLU A 85 2.86 5.60 -16.19
N ALA A 86 3.33 6.83 -16.04
CA ALA A 86 2.64 7.90 -15.28
C ALA A 86 1.38 8.44 -15.99
N THR A 87 0.76 7.66 -16.89
CA THR A 87 -0.21 8.14 -17.88
C THR A 87 -1.57 7.47 -17.85
N GLY A 88 -1.90 6.71 -16.80
CA GLY A 88 -3.17 5.99 -16.71
C GLY A 88 -4.38 6.89 -17.00
N THR A 89 -4.42 8.08 -16.42
CA THR A 89 -5.49 9.05 -16.65
C THR A 89 -5.50 9.59 -18.09
N ALA A 90 -4.33 9.97 -18.62
CA ALA A 90 -4.20 10.47 -19.99
C ALA A 90 -4.49 9.37 -21.02
N LEU A 91 -4.04 8.16 -20.75
CA LEU A 91 -4.30 6.98 -21.57
C LEU A 91 -5.79 6.62 -21.57
N GLY A 92 -6.44 6.62 -20.41
CA GLY A 92 -7.87 6.41 -20.28
C GLY A 92 -8.69 7.43 -21.06
N ALA A 93 -8.30 8.72 -21.00
CA ALA A 93 -8.92 9.78 -21.79
C ALA A 93 -8.72 9.58 -23.31
N ALA A 94 -7.52 9.19 -23.74
CA ALA A 94 -7.23 8.90 -25.13
C ALA A 94 -8.04 7.73 -25.67
N LEU A 95 -8.27 6.69 -24.88
CA LEU A 95 -9.09 5.52 -25.22
C LEU A 95 -10.56 5.87 -25.45
N LEU A 96 -11.07 6.90 -24.77
CA LEU A 96 -12.44 7.40 -25.02
C LEU A 96 -12.57 8.12 -26.36
N CYS A 97 -11.48 8.71 -26.87
CA CYS A 97 -11.47 9.46 -28.12
C CYS A 97 -11.09 8.57 -29.33
N ALA A 98 -10.28 7.56 -29.12
CA ALA A 98 -9.84 6.65 -30.17
C ALA A 98 -9.68 5.24 -29.59
N PRO A 99 -10.52 4.27 -29.97
CA PRO A 99 -10.38 2.88 -29.54
C PRO A 99 -9.16 2.26 -30.24
N ILE A 100 -7.98 2.60 -29.76
CA ILE A 100 -6.72 2.00 -30.17
C ILE A 100 -6.60 0.71 -29.35
N ALA A 101 -6.31 -0.40 -30.01
CA ALA A 101 -5.93 -1.64 -29.33
C ALA A 101 -4.56 -1.42 -28.66
N LEU A 102 -4.58 -0.80 -27.50
CA LEU A 102 -3.40 -0.65 -26.67
C LEU A 102 -3.05 -2.02 -26.11
N LYS A 103 -1.94 -2.58 -26.56
CA LYS A 103 -1.22 -3.57 -25.80
C LYS A 103 -0.70 -2.84 -24.56
N LEU A 104 -1.51 -2.81 -23.49
CA LEU A 104 -1.01 -2.46 -22.16
C LEU A 104 0.19 -3.38 -21.94
N ALA A 105 1.38 -2.78 -21.84
CA ALA A 105 2.58 -3.55 -21.55
C ALA A 105 2.34 -4.20 -20.19
N GLU A 106 2.03 -5.50 -20.21
CA GLU A 106 1.81 -6.31 -19.02
C GLU A 106 3.15 -6.54 -18.29
N ASN A 107 3.80 -5.49 -17.85
CA ASN A 107 4.87 -5.60 -16.87
C ASN A 107 4.25 -5.84 -15.49
N LYS A 108 3.47 -6.90 -15.38
CA LYS A 108 2.98 -7.45 -14.11
C LYS A 108 4.15 -8.11 -13.39
N ILE A 109 5.07 -7.31 -12.88
CA ILE A 109 6.08 -7.83 -11.96
C ILE A 109 5.38 -8.01 -10.62
N ALA A 110 4.89 -9.23 -10.38
CA ALA A 110 4.45 -9.61 -9.04
C ALA A 110 5.65 -9.49 -8.09
N VAL A 111 5.49 -8.72 -7.04
CA VAL A 111 6.56 -8.56 -6.05
C VAL A 111 6.46 -9.71 -5.06
N PRO A 112 7.53 -10.52 -4.89
CA PRO A 112 7.53 -11.55 -3.88
C PRO A 112 7.47 -10.93 -2.48
N PHE A 113 6.68 -11.51 -1.61
CA PHE A 113 6.65 -11.15 -0.20
C PHE A 113 7.04 -12.36 0.67
N SER A 114 7.56 -12.09 1.84
CA SER A 114 7.99 -13.12 2.79
C SER A 114 6.97 -13.31 3.92
N VAL A 115 7.11 -14.41 4.67
CA VAL A 115 6.35 -14.64 5.91
C VAL A 115 6.52 -13.48 6.89
N ALA A 116 7.69 -12.86 6.94
CA ALA A 116 7.95 -11.71 7.81
C ALA A 116 7.03 -10.50 7.50
N HIS A 117 6.66 -10.29 6.23
CA HIS A 117 5.69 -9.25 5.87
C HIS A 117 4.29 -9.56 6.43
N LYS A 118 3.84 -10.82 6.34
CA LYS A 118 2.54 -11.24 6.91
C LYS A 118 2.53 -11.07 8.43
N THR A 119 3.56 -11.55 9.11
CA THR A 119 3.71 -11.38 10.57
C THR A 119 3.71 -9.90 10.99
N TYR A 120 4.43 -9.05 10.23
CA TYR A 120 4.42 -7.61 10.49
C TYR A 120 3.00 -7.02 10.37
N ALA A 121 2.26 -7.39 9.34
CA ALA A 121 0.89 -6.93 9.12
C ALA A 121 -0.06 -7.39 10.24
N GLU A 122 0.06 -8.64 10.69
CA GLU A 122 -0.73 -9.19 11.80
C GLU A 122 -0.47 -8.44 13.10
N VAL A 123 0.81 -8.22 13.44
CA VAL A 123 1.20 -7.46 14.64
C VAL A 123 0.68 -6.02 14.54
N TRP A 124 0.79 -5.38 13.38
CA TRP A 124 0.30 -4.02 13.17
C TRP A 124 -1.22 -3.95 13.40
N ARG A 125 -2.00 -4.85 12.80
CA ARG A 125 -3.46 -4.93 12.97
C ARG A 125 -3.84 -5.14 14.43
N SER A 126 -3.15 -6.03 15.12
CA SER A 126 -3.36 -6.28 16.55
C SER A 126 -3.14 -5.02 17.39
N LYS A 127 -2.10 -4.23 17.07
CA LYS A 127 -1.80 -2.98 17.79
C LYS A 127 -2.80 -1.86 17.50
N VAL A 128 -3.31 -1.81 16.28
CA VAL A 128 -4.33 -0.82 15.87
C VAL A 128 -5.69 -1.14 16.52
N SER A 129 -6.02 -2.42 16.67
CA SER A 129 -7.29 -2.85 17.29
C SER A 129 -7.33 -2.68 18.82
N GLN A 130 -6.20 -2.36 19.47
CA GLN A 130 -6.16 -2.11 20.91
C GLN A 130 -6.77 -0.75 21.24
N PRO A 131 -7.58 -0.65 22.30
CA PRO A 131 -8.10 0.64 22.76
C PRO A 131 -6.96 1.62 23.01
N ILE A 132 -7.17 2.87 22.62
CA ILE A 132 -6.27 3.97 22.94
C ILE A 132 -6.50 4.31 24.41
N HIS A 133 -5.55 3.94 25.28
CA HIS A 133 -5.53 4.35 26.69
C HIS A 133 -4.80 5.66 26.85
#